data_fb2c195a11f8f43cb371459681630fbf
#
_entry.id   fb2c195a11f8f43cb371459681630fbf
#
_cell.length_a   1.000
_cell.length_b   1.000
_cell.length_c   1.000
_cell.angle_alpha   90.00
_cell.angle_beta   90.00
_cell.angle_gamma   90.00
#
_symmetry.space_group_name_H-M   'P 1'
#
loop_
_entity.id
_entity.type
_entity.pdbx_description
1 polymer ?
#
loop_
_entity_poly.entity_id
_entity_poly.type
_entity_poly.pdbx_seq_one_letter_code
_entity_poly.pdbx_strand_id
1 'polypeptide(L)'
;MLAALALAQSYSFAVIGHTRGGPGNGTLPMERYDELVREVQRAAPNFVVLTGDLVYGDFEAKSVDRAAVEKDWDAVDAVFARFGCPVHRVPGNHDVWERTTLELWTSRYGALQKSFEHEGSQFLLLNSCWLPEAGSDAQCPPRFIRGVQLDAERRAFVERELAAAEEARHVFVFLGHVLWWDEDAAWWSEVHPLLEQANTRAVFSGDLGPWKFSHVERDGIDYVQSSVEFTVPPVEMRRNREAVRMLSEQLDNFALVRVDGDEVRIEIRTLGALESGRFTPATFRDVHEYDAGSFERKVWNRMDTPQKLVGWLWKLGLGAALGGALIGAVLTWILRRRA
;
A
#
# COMPACT_ATOMS: atom_id res chain seq x y z
N MET A 1 21.96 -30.65 -32.02
CA MET A 1 21.68 -29.88 -30.80
C MET A 1 20.20 -30.00 -30.50
N LEU A 2 19.82 -30.84 -29.56
CA LEU A 2 18.46 -30.91 -29.03
C LEU A 2 18.30 -29.70 -28.11
N ALA A 3 17.54 -28.70 -28.54
CA ALA A 3 17.02 -27.66 -27.63
C ALA A 3 16.14 -28.42 -26.63
N ALA A 4 16.57 -28.47 -25.38
CA ALA A 4 15.70 -28.86 -24.29
C ALA A 4 14.54 -27.84 -24.27
N LEU A 5 13.37 -28.24 -24.70
CA LEU A 5 12.15 -27.52 -24.38
C LEU A 5 12.07 -27.52 -22.85
N ALA A 6 12.50 -26.44 -22.23
CA ALA A 6 12.16 -26.17 -20.84
C ALA A 6 10.64 -26.17 -20.78
N LEU A 7 10.06 -27.19 -20.18
CA LEU A 7 8.64 -27.20 -19.85
C LEU A 7 8.36 -25.90 -19.10
N ALA A 8 7.46 -25.10 -19.62
CA ALA A 8 7.02 -23.90 -18.96
C ALA A 8 6.47 -24.34 -17.59
N GLN A 9 7.19 -23.99 -16.53
CA GLN A 9 6.74 -24.31 -15.18
C GLN A 9 5.69 -23.31 -14.78
N SER A 10 4.54 -23.81 -14.33
CA SER A 10 3.48 -22.97 -13.81
C SER A 10 3.71 -22.75 -12.32
N TYR A 11 3.61 -21.52 -11.88
CA TYR A 11 3.70 -21.18 -10.46
C TYR A 11 2.73 -20.04 -10.12
N SER A 12 2.56 -19.79 -8.83
CA SER A 12 1.76 -18.68 -8.35
C SER A 12 2.36 -18.06 -7.10
N PHE A 13 2.12 -16.78 -6.90
CA PHE A 13 2.50 -16.08 -5.68
C PHE A 13 1.39 -15.13 -5.23
N ALA A 14 1.32 -14.88 -3.92
CA ALA A 14 0.41 -13.89 -3.37
C ALA A 14 1.16 -12.61 -2.99
N VAL A 15 0.53 -11.46 -3.21
CA VAL A 15 1.04 -10.15 -2.81
C VAL A 15 0.08 -9.54 -1.82
N ILE A 16 0.57 -9.26 -0.61
CA ILE A 16 -0.24 -8.81 0.51
C ILE A 16 0.41 -7.54 1.07
N GLY A 17 -0.33 -6.47 1.11
CA GLY A 17 0.13 -5.20 1.66
C GLY A 17 -0.64 -4.77 2.89
N HIS A 18 0.03 -3.95 3.72
CA HIS A 18 -0.56 -3.13 4.74
C HIS A 18 -1.40 -3.91 5.75
N THR A 19 -0.72 -4.81 6.49
CA THR A 19 -1.37 -5.70 7.48
C THR A 19 -1.19 -5.23 8.91
N ARG A 20 -0.75 -3.99 9.13
CA ARG A 20 -0.50 -3.42 10.45
C ARG A 20 -1.79 -3.12 11.23
N GLY A 21 -1.64 -2.98 12.52
CA GLY A 21 -2.66 -2.40 13.39
C GLY A 21 -2.61 -0.87 13.42
N GLY A 22 -3.18 -0.31 14.47
CA GLY A 22 -3.21 1.13 14.72
C GLY A 22 -2.52 1.52 16.03
N PRO A 23 -2.60 2.80 16.42
CA PRO A 23 -2.06 3.28 17.69
C PRO A 23 -2.59 2.47 18.88
N GLY A 24 -1.68 1.96 19.70
CA GLY A 24 -1.99 1.15 20.89
C GLY A 24 -2.31 -0.33 20.62
N ASN A 25 -2.34 -0.73 19.35
CA ASN A 25 -2.41 -2.14 18.94
C ASN A 25 -1.62 -2.32 17.66
N GLY A 26 -0.33 -2.64 17.76
CA GLY A 26 0.61 -2.71 16.65
C GLY A 26 0.25 -3.67 15.53
N THR A 27 -0.68 -4.59 15.78
CA THR A 27 -1.11 -5.65 14.87
C THR A 27 -2.62 -5.60 14.60
N LEU A 28 -3.08 -6.25 13.54
CA LEU A 28 -4.51 -6.47 13.30
C LEU A 28 -5.12 -7.36 14.40
N PRO A 29 -6.47 -7.35 14.56
CA PRO A 29 -7.17 -8.38 15.30
C PRO A 29 -6.86 -9.79 14.74
N MET A 30 -6.70 -10.77 15.63
CA MET A 30 -6.31 -12.14 15.24
C MET A 30 -7.29 -12.79 14.28
N GLU A 31 -8.57 -12.46 14.37
CA GLU A 31 -9.63 -12.97 13.48
C GLU A 31 -9.36 -12.56 12.03
N ARG A 32 -8.82 -11.35 11.80
CA ARG A 32 -8.47 -10.87 10.46
C ARG A 32 -7.26 -11.61 9.90
N TYR A 33 -6.26 -11.86 10.74
CA TYR A 33 -5.13 -12.70 10.33
C TYR A 33 -5.56 -14.14 10.05
N ASP A 34 -6.47 -14.71 10.85
CA ASP A 34 -6.97 -16.05 10.62
C ASP A 34 -7.71 -16.17 9.28
N GLU A 35 -8.46 -15.14 8.91
CA GLU A 35 -9.13 -15.06 7.62
C GLU A 35 -8.12 -14.98 6.46
N LEU A 36 -7.15 -14.07 6.58
CA LEU A 36 -6.07 -13.92 5.61
C LEU A 36 -5.29 -15.24 5.42
N VAL A 37 -4.91 -15.89 6.51
CA VAL A 37 -4.19 -17.16 6.48
C VAL A 37 -5.01 -18.24 5.76
N ARG A 38 -6.32 -18.35 6.05
CA ARG A 38 -7.19 -19.31 5.37
C ARG A 38 -7.27 -19.06 3.87
N GLU A 39 -7.40 -17.79 3.45
CA GLU A 39 -7.50 -17.45 2.03
C GLU A 39 -6.17 -17.71 1.29
N VAL A 40 -5.04 -17.38 1.90
CA VAL A 40 -3.72 -17.69 1.33
C VAL A 40 -3.51 -19.20 1.22
N GLN A 41 -3.84 -19.95 2.26
CA GLN A 41 -3.73 -21.43 2.24
C GLN A 41 -4.64 -22.06 1.17
N ARG A 42 -5.86 -21.53 0.96
CA ARG A 42 -6.74 -21.98 -0.13
C ARG A 42 -6.17 -21.66 -1.52
N ALA A 43 -5.49 -20.53 -1.63
CA ALA A 43 -4.83 -20.14 -2.89
C ALA A 43 -3.62 -21.02 -3.19
N ALA A 44 -2.98 -21.56 -2.15
CA ALA A 44 -1.79 -22.40 -2.19
C ALA A 44 -0.67 -21.83 -3.08
N PRO A 45 -0.22 -20.58 -2.85
CA PRO A 45 0.84 -19.98 -3.65
C PRO A 45 2.18 -20.65 -3.36
N ASN A 46 3.11 -20.59 -4.31
CA ASN A 46 4.47 -21.08 -4.11
C ASN A 46 5.24 -20.24 -3.08
N PHE A 47 4.93 -18.94 -3.01
CA PHE A 47 5.44 -18.02 -2.00
C PHE A 47 4.52 -16.79 -1.84
N VAL A 48 4.80 -15.99 -0.82
CA VAL A 48 4.11 -14.73 -0.53
C VAL A 48 5.11 -13.59 -0.55
N VAL A 49 4.71 -12.43 -1.09
CA VAL A 49 5.44 -11.17 -0.94
C VAL A 49 4.59 -10.21 -0.12
N LEU A 50 5.15 -9.72 0.99
CA LEU A 50 4.53 -8.71 1.85
C LEU A 50 5.08 -7.33 1.46
N THR A 51 4.19 -6.38 1.15
CA THR A 51 4.56 -5.07 0.60
C THR A 51 4.52 -3.96 1.65
N GLY A 52 5.02 -4.24 2.85
CA GLY A 52 5.24 -3.26 3.90
C GLY A 52 4.05 -2.96 4.78
N ASP A 53 4.34 -2.14 5.80
CA ASP A 53 3.41 -1.80 6.88
C ASP A 53 2.83 -3.03 7.56
N LEU A 54 3.71 -3.86 8.08
CA LEU A 54 3.37 -5.15 8.67
C LEU A 54 3.05 -5.03 10.16
N VAL A 55 3.66 -4.04 10.83
CA VAL A 55 3.38 -3.64 12.21
C VAL A 55 3.17 -2.14 12.29
N TYR A 56 2.60 -1.64 13.38
CA TYR A 56 2.48 -0.19 13.58
C TYR A 56 3.82 0.49 13.91
N GLY A 57 4.74 -0.23 14.57
CA GLY A 57 6.12 0.17 14.80
C GLY A 57 6.31 1.40 15.69
N ASP A 58 5.37 1.72 16.59
CA ASP A 58 5.34 2.95 17.41
C ASP A 58 5.49 4.23 16.56
N PHE A 59 4.97 4.22 15.35
CA PHE A 59 5.14 5.28 14.37
C PHE A 59 4.83 6.67 14.95
N GLU A 60 5.75 7.63 14.71
CA GLU A 60 5.72 8.99 15.25
C GLU A 60 5.84 9.10 16.78
N ALA A 61 6.16 8.04 17.49
CA ALA A 61 6.44 8.12 18.92
C ALA A 61 7.71 8.96 19.20
N LYS A 62 7.74 9.71 20.31
CA LYS A 62 8.91 10.47 20.71
C LYS A 62 10.14 9.60 20.98
N SER A 63 9.90 8.37 21.44
CA SER A 63 10.90 7.31 21.60
C SER A 63 10.21 5.98 21.36
N VAL A 64 10.84 5.14 20.54
CA VAL A 64 10.33 3.81 20.21
C VAL A 64 10.52 2.88 21.40
N ASP A 65 9.46 2.22 21.85
CA ASP A 65 9.56 1.09 22.77
C ASP A 65 10.00 -0.15 21.97
N ARG A 66 11.31 -0.39 21.93
CA ARG A 66 11.90 -1.51 21.21
C ARG A 66 11.25 -2.84 21.58
N ALA A 67 11.00 -3.09 22.87
CA ALA A 67 10.44 -4.38 23.31
C ALA A 67 8.98 -4.56 22.87
N ALA A 68 8.19 -3.48 22.85
CA ALA A 68 6.84 -3.51 22.32
C ALA A 68 6.82 -3.79 20.82
N VAL A 69 7.69 -3.11 20.05
CA VAL A 69 7.81 -3.33 18.59
C VAL A 69 8.32 -4.74 18.27
N GLU A 70 9.30 -5.27 19.03
CA GLU A 70 9.77 -6.65 18.88
C GLU A 70 8.65 -7.66 19.10
N LYS A 71 7.82 -7.44 20.13
CA LYS A 71 6.65 -8.28 20.41
C LYS A 71 5.62 -8.27 19.27
N ASP A 72 5.37 -7.11 18.66
CA ASP A 72 4.48 -7.01 17.52
C ASP A 72 5.05 -7.77 16.31
N TRP A 73 6.35 -7.65 16.07
CA TRP A 73 7.04 -8.43 15.04
C TRP A 73 6.97 -9.94 15.29
N ASP A 74 7.18 -10.40 16.53
CA ASP A 74 7.06 -11.82 16.87
C ASP A 74 5.65 -12.33 16.61
N ALA A 75 4.63 -11.52 16.92
CA ALA A 75 3.24 -11.88 16.67
C ALA A 75 2.92 -12.02 15.17
N VAL A 76 3.32 -11.06 14.34
CA VAL A 76 3.05 -11.12 12.90
C VAL A 76 3.89 -12.18 12.20
N ASP A 77 5.13 -12.41 12.61
CA ASP A 77 5.96 -13.50 12.07
C ASP A 77 5.34 -14.87 12.38
N ALA A 78 4.79 -15.06 13.57
CA ALA A 78 4.04 -16.27 13.91
C ALA A 78 2.80 -16.47 13.02
N VAL A 79 2.11 -15.38 12.67
CA VAL A 79 0.97 -15.43 11.73
C VAL A 79 1.45 -15.82 10.33
N PHE A 80 2.47 -15.12 9.81
CA PHE A 80 2.93 -15.32 8.44
C PHE A 80 3.59 -16.70 8.23
N ALA A 81 4.19 -17.28 9.28
CA ALA A 81 4.66 -18.66 9.23
C ALA A 81 3.54 -19.68 8.94
N ARG A 82 2.30 -19.35 9.27
CA ARG A 82 1.14 -20.20 9.01
C ARG A 82 0.72 -20.27 7.55
N PHE A 83 1.25 -19.40 6.67
CA PHE A 83 1.00 -19.51 5.22
C PHE A 83 1.48 -20.84 4.65
N GLY A 84 2.50 -21.44 5.26
CA GLY A 84 3.02 -22.74 4.84
C GLY A 84 3.90 -22.69 3.58
N CYS A 85 4.32 -21.52 3.16
CA CYS A 85 5.22 -21.28 2.04
C CYS A 85 6.24 -20.17 2.37
N PRO A 86 7.32 -20.00 1.58
CA PRO A 86 8.27 -18.91 1.75
C PRO A 86 7.60 -17.52 1.76
N VAL A 87 8.10 -16.62 2.60
CA VAL A 87 7.58 -15.25 2.74
C VAL A 87 8.71 -14.25 2.52
N HIS A 88 8.59 -13.46 1.46
CA HIS A 88 9.46 -12.34 1.15
C HIS A 88 8.84 -11.04 1.68
N ARG A 89 9.65 -10.05 2.00
CA ARG A 89 9.18 -8.78 2.60
C ARG A 89 9.91 -7.60 2.01
N VAL A 90 9.20 -6.52 1.77
CA VAL A 90 9.73 -5.16 1.60
C VAL A 90 9.24 -4.29 2.74
N PRO A 91 10.00 -3.29 3.21
CA PRO A 91 9.57 -2.44 4.30
C PRO A 91 8.55 -1.40 3.86
N GLY A 92 7.62 -1.06 4.75
CA GLY A 92 6.82 0.15 4.73
C GLY A 92 7.31 1.19 5.73
N ASN A 93 6.73 2.39 5.73
CA ASN A 93 7.16 3.47 6.64
C ASN A 93 6.82 3.21 8.11
N HIS A 94 5.92 2.31 8.42
CA HIS A 94 5.68 1.85 9.78
C HIS A 94 6.68 0.79 10.25
N ASP A 95 7.26 0.06 9.31
CA ASP A 95 8.27 -0.95 9.59
C ASP A 95 9.66 -0.33 9.80
N VAL A 96 9.98 0.74 9.04
CA VAL A 96 11.30 1.42 9.07
C VAL A 96 11.10 2.93 8.93
N TRP A 97 11.23 3.67 10.03
CA TRP A 97 11.03 5.12 10.04
C TRP A 97 12.01 5.91 10.94
N GLU A 98 12.81 5.19 11.75
CA GLU A 98 13.88 5.73 12.57
C GLU A 98 14.93 4.63 12.85
N ARG A 99 15.97 4.95 13.62
CA ARG A 99 17.12 4.05 13.82
C ARG A 99 16.75 2.70 14.45
N THR A 100 15.92 2.69 15.49
CA THR A 100 15.58 1.44 16.21
C THR A 100 14.81 0.49 15.32
N THR A 101 13.84 0.99 14.57
CA THR A 101 13.05 0.19 13.63
C THR A 101 13.88 -0.30 12.45
N LEU A 102 14.84 0.51 11.97
CA LEU A 102 15.81 0.09 10.96
C LEU A 102 16.71 -1.06 11.46
N GLU A 103 17.24 -0.94 12.69
CA GLU A 103 18.05 -2.00 13.32
C GLU A 103 17.25 -3.29 13.53
N LEU A 104 15.98 -3.17 13.96
CA LEU A 104 15.08 -4.32 14.10
C LEU A 104 14.84 -5.02 12.77
N TRP A 105 14.51 -4.26 11.73
CA TRP A 105 14.32 -4.82 10.40
C TRP A 105 15.56 -5.55 9.90
N THR A 106 16.70 -4.88 9.92
CA THR A 106 17.95 -5.45 9.39
C THR A 106 18.41 -6.68 10.15
N SER A 107 18.20 -6.73 11.46
CA SER A 107 18.52 -7.91 12.27
C SER A 107 17.60 -9.11 11.99
N ARG A 108 16.32 -8.87 11.63
CA ARG A 108 15.33 -9.92 11.38
C ARG A 108 15.33 -10.41 9.93
N TYR A 109 15.40 -9.50 8.97
CA TYR A 109 15.14 -9.80 7.56
C TYR A 109 16.30 -9.46 6.62
N GLY A 110 17.37 -8.87 7.15
CA GLY A 110 18.56 -8.49 6.37
C GLY A 110 18.36 -7.23 5.55
N ALA A 111 18.86 -7.23 4.32
CA ALA A 111 18.83 -6.06 3.44
C ALA A 111 17.41 -5.57 3.16
N LEU A 112 17.24 -4.23 3.12
CA LEU A 112 15.97 -3.56 2.83
C LEU A 112 15.54 -3.73 1.36
N GLN A 113 16.51 -3.88 0.48
CA GLN A 113 16.27 -4.16 -0.94
C GLN A 113 17.06 -5.39 -1.36
N LYS A 114 16.45 -6.23 -2.18
CA LYS A 114 17.05 -7.48 -2.68
C LYS A 114 16.29 -7.97 -3.90
N SER A 115 16.88 -8.92 -4.62
CA SER A 115 16.21 -9.63 -5.70
C SER A 115 16.31 -11.14 -5.49
N PHE A 116 15.48 -11.89 -6.18
CA PHE A 116 15.57 -13.34 -6.28
C PHE A 116 14.95 -13.82 -7.59
N GLU A 117 15.35 -15.01 -8.00
CA GLU A 117 14.76 -15.68 -9.16
C GLU A 117 13.82 -16.81 -8.72
N HIS A 118 12.76 -17.03 -9.49
CA HIS A 118 11.89 -18.18 -9.35
C HIS A 118 11.34 -18.58 -10.72
N GLU A 119 11.55 -19.83 -11.12
CA GLU A 119 11.04 -20.42 -12.36
C GLU A 119 11.28 -19.54 -13.62
N GLY A 120 12.49 -18.97 -13.73
CA GLY A 120 12.89 -18.12 -14.84
C GLY A 120 12.29 -16.71 -14.85
N SER A 121 11.71 -16.29 -13.76
CA SER A 121 11.25 -14.93 -13.54
C SER A 121 12.05 -14.24 -12.44
N GLN A 122 12.24 -12.92 -12.58
CA GLN A 122 13.00 -12.10 -11.66
C GLN A 122 12.05 -11.28 -10.76
N PHE A 123 12.36 -11.21 -9.47
CA PHE A 123 11.58 -10.53 -8.45
C PHE A 123 12.44 -9.47 -7.76
N LEU A 124 12.12 -8.19 -7.94
CA LEU A 124 12.82 -7.06 -7.35
C LEU A 124 12.04 -6.53 -6.14
N LEU A 125 12.64 -6.60 -4.97
CA LEU A 125 12.10 -6.04 -3.73
C LEU A 125 12.82 -4.73 -3.45
N LEU A 126 12.14 -3.59 -3.62
CA LEU A 126 12.72 -2.25 -3.54
C LEU A 126 12.43 -1.59 -2.20
N ASN A 127 13.42 -0.92 -1.64
CA ASN A 127 13.23 -0.06 -0.49
C ASN A 127 12.72 1.33 -0.93
N SER A 128 11.51 1.67 -0.52
CA SER A 128 10.89 2.99 -0.73
C SER A 128 10.80 3.83 0.56
N CYS A 129 11.33 3.32 1.70
CA CYS A 129 11.32 4.05 2.95
C CYS A 129 12.42 5.09 3.01
N TRP A 130 12.15 6.20 3.70
CA TRP A 130 13.20 7.09 4.18
C TRP A 130 14.08 6.36 5.19
N LEU A 131 15.38 6.65 5.17
CA LEU A 131 16.35 6.07 6.11
C LEU A 131 17.06 7.18 6.87
N PRO A 132 17.27 7.03 8.20
CA PRO A 132 18.10 7.95 8.95
C PRO A 132 19.56 7.83 8.51
N GLU A 133 20.29 8.94 8.56
CA GLU A 133 21.74 8.91 8.40
C GLU A 133 22.39 8.04 9.48
N ALA A 134 23.50 7.40 9.15
CA ALA A 134 24.21 6.51 10.07
C ALA A 134 24.53 7.24 11.39
N GLY A 135 24.08 6.66 12.51
CA GLY A 135 24.24 7.23 13.85
C GLY A 135 23.30 8.38 14.21
N SER A 136 22.35 8.73 13.32
CA SER A 136 21.32 9.75 13.59
C SER A 136 20.13 9.13 14.32
N ASP A 137 19.53 9.89 15.26
CA ASP A 137 18.25 9.58 15.90
C ASP A 137 17.08 10.31 15.20
N ALA A 138 17.31 10.82 13.99
CA ALA A 138 16.27 11.48 13.23
C ALA A 138 15.12 10.50 12.87
N GLN A 139 13.91 11.03 12.90
CA GLN A 139 12.70 10.33 12.48
C GLN A 139 12.34 10.69 11.04
N CYS A 140 11.59 9.82 10.37
CA CYS A 140 11.10 10.06 9.03
C CYS A 140 10.36 11.41 8.95
N PRO A 141 10.83 12.36 8.14
CA PRO A 141 10.13 13.63 7.98
C PRO A 141 8.75 13.43 7.34
N PRO A 142 7.73 14.25 7.71
CA PRO A 142 6.36 14.10 7.19
C PRO A 142 6.24 14.03 5.65
N ARG A 143 7.14 14.70 4.93
CA ARG A 143 7.18 14.67 3.46
C ARG A 143 7.54 13.33 2.86
N PHE A 144 8.13 12.41 3.64
CA PHE A 144 8.57 11.08 3.20
C PHE A 144 7.71 9.94 3.75
N ILE A 145 6.64 10.23 4.50
CA ILE A 145 5.72 9.21 5.01
C ILE A 145 5.12 8.37 3.87
N ARG A 146 4.89 8.97 2.71
CA ARG A 146 4.40 8.27 1.50
C ARG A 146 5.53 7.74 0.61
N GLY A 147 6.70 7.51 1.18
CA GLY A 147 7.88 7.04 0.47
C GLY A 147 8.79 8.15 -0.02
N VAL A 148 9.97 7.72 -0.42
CA VAL A 148 10.97 8.58 -1.04
C VAL A 148 11.02 8.30 -2.55
N GLN A 149 11.31 9.32 -3.35
CA GLN A 149 11.72 9.09 -4.74
C GLN A 149 13.01 8.25 -4.72
N LEU A 150 13.17 7.37 -5.70
CA LEU A 150 14.37 6.54 -5.77
C LEU A 150 15.58 7.42 -5.99
N ASP A 151 16.46 7.48 -4.99
CA ASP A 151 17.75 8.15 -5.10
C ASP A 151 18.69 7.39 -6.07
N ALA A 152 19.87 7.96 -6.30
CA ALA A 152 20.84 7.38 -7.24
C ALA A 152 21.24 5.94 -6.88
N GLU A 153 21.36 5.62 -5.59
CA GLU A 153 21.73 4.27 -5.12
C GLU A 153 20.61 3.26 -5.42
N ARG A 154 19.36 3.61 -5.06
CA ARG A 154 18.20 2.74 -5.32
C ARG A 154 17.94 2.55 -6.80
N ARG A 155 18.11 3.61 -7.59
CA ARG A 155 18.00 3.54 -9.06
C ARG A 155 19.09 2.66 -9.65
N ALA A 156 20.34 2.82 -9.23
CA ALA A 156 21.43 1.96 -9.66
C ALA A 156 21.20 0.47 -9.29
N PHE A 157 20.50 0.21 -8.17
CA PHE A 157 20.05 -1.15 -7.85
C PHE A 157 19.06 -1.66 -8.91
N VAL A 158 18.03 -0.87 -9.25
CA VAL A 158 17.05 -1.26 -10.28
C VAL A 158 17.74 -1.53 -11.62
N GLU A 159 18.57 -0.60 -12.09
CA GLU A 159 19.32 -0.74 -13.35
C GLU A 159 20.16 -2.01 -13.38
N ARG A 160 20.90 -2.30 -12.31
CA ARG A 160 21.74 -3.49 -12.20
C ARG A 160 20.91 -4.79 -12.21
N GLU A 161 19.84 -4.84 -11.43
CA GLU A 161 19.01 -6.05 -11.35
C GLU A 161 18.22 -6.30 -12.65
N LEU A 162 17.78 -5.24 -13.34
CA LEU A 162 17.13 -5.38 -14.64
C LEU A 162 18.13 -5.83 -15.73
N ALA A 163 19.37 -5.31 -15.70
CA ALA A 163 20.41 -5.77 -16.61
C ALA A 163 20.77 -7.25 -16.36
N ALA A 164 20.78 -7.70 -15.10
CA ALA A 164 20.98 -9.11 -14.76
C ALA A 164 19.81 -10.01 -15.19
N ALA A 165 18.62 -9.42 -15.33
CA ALA A 165 17.37 -10.07 -15.71
C ALA A 165 17.07 -10.02 -17.22
N GLU A 166 18.04 -9.69 -18.09
CA GLU A 166 17.84 -9.56 -19.55
C GLU A 166 17.19 -10.82 -20.18
N GLU A 167 17.53 -12.00 -19.68
CA GLU A 167 16.96 -13.27 -20.14
C GLU A 167 15.75 -13.74 -19.32
N ALA A 168 15.33 -12.97 -18.31
CA ALA A 168 14.18 -13.34 -17.48
C ALA A 168 12.89 -13.31 -18.31
N ARG A 169 12.08 -14.37 -18.16
CA ARG A 169 10.78 -14.46 -18.84
C ARG A 169 9.83 -13.36 -18.39
N HIS A 170 9.84 -13.04 -17.13
CA HIS A 170 9.03 -11.98 -16.51
C HIS A 170 9.83 -11.29 -15.42
N VAL A 171 9.56 -10.00 -15.23
CA VAL A 171 10.05 -9.22 -14.10
C VAL A 171 8.85 -8.74 -13.28
N PHE A 172 8.94 -8.88 -11.95
CA PHE A 172 7.98 -8.38 -10.99
C PHE A 172 8.67 -7.49 -9.98
N VAL A 173 8.07 -6.33 -9.67
CA VAL A 173 8.67 -5.33 -8.79
C VAL A 173 7.75 -5.07 -7.60
N PHE A 174 8.33 -4.95 -6.40
CA PHE A 174 7.59 -4.78 -5.15
C PHE A 174 8.19 -3.66 -4.33
N LEU A 175 7.34 -2.79 -3.77
CA LEU A 175 7.74 -1.72 -2.86
C LEU A 175 6.64 -1.43 -1.84
N GLY A 176 7.00 -0.74 -0.75
CA GLY A 176 6.04 -0.42 0.32
C GLY A 176 5.07 0.68 -0.08
N HIS A 177 5.51 1.66 -0.87
CA HIS A 177 4.75 2.88 -1.18
C HIS A 177 4.41 2.98 -2.66
N VAL A 178 3.29 3.65 -2.99
CA VAL A 178 2.87 3.93 -4.36
C VAL A 178 3.61 5.16 -4.88
N LEU A 179 4.81 4.98 -5.44
CA LEU A 179 5.64 6.09 -5.94
C LEU A 179 5.16 6.65 -7.29
N TRP A 180 4.17 6.02 -7.91
CA TRP A 180 3.57 6.39 -9.20
C TRP A 180 2.20 7.08 -9.08
N TRP A 181 1.83 7.52 -7.86
CA TRP A 181 0.50 8.06 -7.57
C TRP A 181 0.15 9.32 -8.37
N ASP A 182 1.10 10.25 -8.46
CA ASP A 182 0.90 11.48 -9.22
C ASP A 182 1.37 11.29 -10.67
N GLU A 183 0.66 11.89 -11.63
CA GLU A 183 0.99 11.79 -13.06
C GLU A 183 2.36 12.39 -13.40
N ASP A 184 2.83 13.36 -12.59
CA ASP A 184 4.13 14.03 -12.70
C ASP A 184 5.19 13.44 -11.74
N ALA A 185 4.91 12.29 -11.11
CA ALA A 185 5.89 11.63 -10.26
C ALA A 185 7.18 11.28 -11.03
N ALA A 186 8.33 11.46 -10.40
CA ALA A 186 9.62 11.09 -10.96
C ALA A 186 9.71 9.59 -11.33
N TRP A 187 8.87 8.76 -10.72
CA TRP A 187 8.71 7.36 -11.11
C TRP A 187 8.47 7.18 -12.59
N TRP A 188 7.57 7.98 -13.18
CA TRP A 188 7.19 7.86 -14.59
C TRP A 188 8.29 8.28 -15.56
N SER A 189 9.14 9.22 -15.18
CA SER A 189 10.22 9.71 -16.03
C SER A 189 11.56 9.00 -15.79
N GLU A 190 11.77 8.42 -14.59
CA GLU A 190 13.09 7.90 -14.20
C GLU A 190 13.14 6.38 -14.03
N VAL A 191 12.03 5.75 -13.61
CA VAL A 191 11.99 4.31 -13.29
C VAL A 191 11.18 3.54 -14.33
N HIS A 192 9.99 4.03 -14.67
CA HIS A 192 9.11 3.35 -15.63
C HIS A 192 9.79 3.03 -16.98
N PRO A 193 10.60 3.92 -17.60
CA PRO A 193 11.29 3.59 -18.84
C PRO A 193 12.31 2.43 -18.72
N LEU A 194 12.88 2.21 -17.52
CA LEU A 194 13.76 1.07 -17.26
C LEU A 194 12.94 -0.22 -17.19
N LEU A 195 11.78 -0.16 -16.56
CA LEU A 195 10.87 -1.31 -16.44
C LEU A 195 10.25 -1.69 -17.79
N GLU A 196 9.93 -0.72 -18.64
CA GLU A 196 9.41 -0.92 -20.00
C GLU A 196 10.44 -1.66 -20.89
N GLN A 197 11.72 -1.36 -20.75
CA GLN A 197 12.79 -2.01 -21.50
C GLN A 197 13.06 -3.46 -21.05
N ALA A 198 12.70 -3.80 -19.84
CA ALA A 198 12.74 -5.16 -19.31
C ALA A 198 11.38 -5.83 -19.55
N ASN A 199 11.32 -7.15 -19.44
CA ASN A 199 10.05 -7.88 -19.56
C ASN A 199 9.21 -7.76 -18.27
N THR A 200 8.98 -6.53 -17.80
CA THR A 200 8.24 -6.25 -16.58
C THR A 200 6.75 -6.45 -16.81
N ARG A 201 6.11 -7.22 -15.95
CA ARG A 201 4.69 -7.56 -16.04
C ARG A 201 3.85 -6.76 -15.04
N ALA A 202 4.37 -6.58 -13.83
CA ALA A 202 3.65 -5.83 -12.82
C ALA A 202 4.56 -5.20 -11.77
N VAL A 203 4.07 -4.12 -11.17
CA VAL A 203 4.63 -3.42 -10.02
C VAL A 203 3.59 -3.44 -8.91
N PHE A 204 3.95 -3.92 -7.74
CA PHE A 204 3.06 -4.06 -6.60
C PHE A 204 3.48 -3.18 -5.43
N SER A 205 2.50 -2.63 -4.73
CA SER A 205 2.73 -1.90 -3.48
C SER A 205 1.64 -2.15 -2.44
N GLY A 206 1.88 -1.69 -1.22
CA GLY A 206 0.96 -1.83 -0.09
C GLY A 206 0.32 -0.53 0.36
N ASP A 207 1.09 0.52 0.59
CA ASP A 207 0.60 1.74 1.24
C ASP A 207 0.02 2.78 0.29
N LEU A 208 -1.20 3.22 0.60
CA LEU A 208 -1.82 4.43 0.09
C LEU A 208 -2.66 5.15 1.14
N GLY A 209 -2.38 4.94 2.42
CA GLY A 209 -3.21 5.48 3.48
C GLY A 209 -4.62 4.83 3.44
N PRO A 210 -5.73 5.59 3.29
CA PRO A 210 -7.08 5.01 3.38
C PRO A 210 -7.51 4.18 2.18
N TRP A 211 -6.71 4.13 1.11
CA TRP A 211 -7.07 3.43 -0.10
C TRP A 211 -6.76 1.94 0.03
N LYS A 212 -7.78 1.12 -0.12
CA LYS A 212 -7.66 -0.34 -0.06
C LYS A 212 -7.10 -0.94 -1.35
N PHE A 213 -7.27 -0.23 -2.46
CA PHE A 213 -6.88 -0.71 -3.76
C PHE A 213 -6.67 0.44 -4.74
N SER A 214 -5.69 0.31 -5.62
CA SER A 214 -5.58 1.10 -6.83
C SER A 214 -4.98 0.27 -7.97
N HIS A 215 -5.32 0.62 -9.19
CA HIS A 215 -4.79 -0.02 -10.38
C HIS A 215 -4.61 0.98 -11.52
N VAL A 216 -3.43 0.96 -12.11
CA VAL A 216 -3.11 1.67 -13.35
C VAL A 216 -2.41 0.69 -14.26
N GLU A 217 -2.81 0.61 -15.51
CA GLU A 217 -2.05 -0.07 -16.56
C GLU A 217 -1.36 0.98 -17.42
N ARG A 218 -0.06 0.83 -17.64
CA ARG A 218 0.71 1.70 -18.50
C ARG A 218 1.77 0.91 -19.26
N ASP A 219 1.77 1.05 -20.58
CA ASP A 219 2.72 0.42 -21.50
C ASP A 219 2.86 -1.11 -21.29
N GLY A 220 1.71 -1.77 -20.99
CA GLY A 220 1.61 -3.20 -20.76
C GLY A 220 2.07 -3.67 -19.37
N ILE A 221 2.37 -2.74 -18.45
CA ILE A 221 2.74 -3.02 -17.06
C ILE A 221 1.56 -2.69 -16.13
N ASP A 222 1.13 -3.67 -15.35
CA ASP A 222 0.14 -3.48 -14.30
C ASP A 222 0.76 -2.87 -13.04
N TYR A 223 0.27 -1.74 -12.58
CA TYR A 223 0.61 -1.10 -11.31
C TYR A 223 -0.52 -1.33 -10.32
N VAL A 224 -0.27 -2.19 -9.34
CA VAL A 224 -1.32 -2.68 -8.42
C VAL A 224 -0.95 -2.34 -6.98
N GLN A 225 -1.83 -1.65 -6.29
CA GLN A 225 -1.77 -1.51 -4.84
C GLN A 225 -2.87 -2.34 -4.21
N SER A 226 -2.53 -3.13 -3.20
CA SER A 226 -3.45 -3.97 -2.43
C SER A 226 -3.26 -3.74 -0.93
N SER A 227 -4.32 -3.90 -0.12
CA SER A 227 -4.25 -3.65 1.31
C SER A 227 -5.27 -4.48 2.10
N VAL A 228 -4.84 -4.92 3.28
CA VAL A 228 -5.65 -5.61 4.30
C VAL A 228 -5.79 -4.75 5.56
N GLU A 229 -5.43 -3.47 5.49
CA GLU A 229 -5.45 -2.60 6.65
C GLU A 229 -6.86 -2.39 7.22
N PHE A 230 -6.97 -2.51 8.53
CA PHE A 230 -8.11 -2.04 9.28
C PHE A 230 -8.01 -0.51 9.47
N THR A 231 -8.56 0.23 8.54
CA THR A 231 -8.63 1.70 8.67
C THR A 231 -9.71 2.09 9.66
N VAL A 232 -9.32 2.70 10.79
CA VAL A 232 -10.29 3.35 11.67
C VAL A 232 -10.70 4.66 10.99
N PRO A 233 -12.00 4.82 10.61
CA PRO A 233 -12.44 6.05 9.97
C PRO A 233 -12.12 7.28 10.82
N PRO A 234 -11.84 8.44 10.21
CA PRO A 234 -11.70 9.70 10.93
C PRO A 234 -12.86 9.98 11.88
N VAL A 235 -12.60 10.79 12.92
CA VAL A 235 -13.55 11.07 14.01
C VAL A 235 -14.92 11.55 13.51
N GLU A 236 -14.96 12.25 12.39
CA GLU A 236 -16.16 12.78 11.75
C GLU A 236 -17.05 11.70 11.14
N MET A 237 -16.49 10.56 10.74
CA MET A 237 -17.25 9.40 10.26
C MET A 237 -17.80 8.53 11.40
N ARG A 238 -17.58 8.91 12.66
CA ARG A 238 -17.98 8.13 13.84
C ARG A 238 -19.48 7.85 13.94
N ARG A 239 -20.33 8.65 13.32
CA ARG A 239 -21.79 8.44 13.31
C ARG A 239 -22.24 7.26 12.44
N ASN A 240 -21.40 6.84 11.47
CA ASN A 240 -21.64 5.68 10.62
C ASN A 240 -20.49 4.66 10.68
N ARG A 241 -19.75 4.62 11.82
CA ARG A 241 -18.55 3.81 12.01
C ARG A 241 -18.72 2.36 11.59
N GLU A 242 -19.86 1.77 11.92
CA GLU A 242 -20.10 0.35 11.68
C GLU A 242 -20.34 0.07 10.21
N ALA A 243 -21.11 0.88 9.52
CA ALA A 243 -21.34 0.75 8.09
C ALA A 243 -20.05 0.99 7.28
N VAL A 244 -19.27 2.03 7.64
CA VAL A 244 -18.00 2.33 6.98
C VAL A 244 -16.97 1.23 7.28
N ARG A 245 -16.93 0.72 8.53
CA ARG A 245 -16.09 -0.41 8.90
C ARG A 245 -16.45 -1.67 8.12
N MET A 246 -17.73 -2.02 8.05
CA MET A 246 -18.20 -3.17 7.30
C MET A 246 -17.89 -3.08 5.81
N LEU A 247 -18.09 -1.91 5.20
CA LEU A 247 -17.73 -1.67 3.79
C LEU A 247 -16.23 -1.73 3.59
N SER A 248 -15.45 -1.11 4.49
CA SER A 248 -13.99 -1.13 4.44
C SER A 248 -13.43 -2.55 4.57
N GLU A 249 -13.92 -3.35 5.52
CA GLU A 249 -13.52 -4.74 5.70
C GLU A 249 -13.84 -5.62 4.49
N GLN A 250 -14.95 -5.34 3.79
CA GLN A 250 -15.32 -6.06 2.57
C GLN A 250 -14.36 -5.79 1.40
N LEU A 251 -13.67 -4.66 1.44
CA LEU A 251 -12.71 -4.26 0.42
C LEU A 251 -11.26 -4.67 0.73
N ASP A 252 -11.01 -5.28 1.90
CA ASP A 252 -9.70 -5.85 2.21
C ASP A 252 -9.36 -6.90 1.17
N ASN A 253 -8.16 -6.78 0.60
CA ASN A 253 -7.82 -7.58 -0.56
C ASN A 253 -6.33 -7.91 -0.63
N PHE A 254 -6.01 -8.94 -1.41
CA PHE A 254 -4.64 -9.26 -1.82
C PHE A 254 -4.62 -9.69 -3.29
N ALA A 255 -3.48 -9.56 -3.94
CA ALA A 255 -3.32 -10.05 -5.30
C ALA A 255 -2.79 -11.50 -5.29
N LEU A 256 -3.36 -12.35 -6.13
CA LEU A 256 -2.84 -13.67 -6.46
C LEU A 256 -2.39 -13.66 -7.91
N VAL A 257 -1.11 -13.83 -8.15
CA VAL A 257 -0.52 -13.87 -9.48
C VAL A 257 -0.28 -15.33 -9.88
N ARG A 258 -0.73 -15.70 -11.06
CA ARG A 258 -0.48 -17.01 -11.68
C ARG A 258 0.34 -16.79 -12.93
N VAL A 259 1.41 -17.54 -13.05
CA VAL A 259 2.28 -17.55 -14.21
C VAL A 259 2.20 -18.93 -14.84
N ASP A 260 1.93 -18.97 -16.13
CA ASP A 260 1.90 -20.20 -16.93
C ASP A 260 2.59 -19.94 -18.26
N GLY A 261 3.89 -20.25 -18.31
CA GLY A 261 4.71 -19.87 -19.44
C GLY A 261 4.79 -18.36 -19.63
N ASP A 262 4.33 -17.86 -20.76
CA ASP A 262 4.33 -16.43 -21.08
C ASP A 262 3.05 -15.71 -20.57
N GLU A 263 2.07 -16.47 -20.12
CA GLU A 263 0.84 -15.91 -19.59
C GLU A 263 0.99 -15.53 -18.12
N VAL A 264 0.66 -14.29 -17.79
CA VAL A 264 0.56 -13.79 -16.41
C VAL A 264 -0.87 -13.35 -16.16
N ARG A 265 -1.48 -13.88 -15.11
CA ARG A 265 -2.83 -13.51 -14.66
C ARG A 265 -2.78 -12.97 -13.25
N ILE A 266 -3.26 -11.77 -13.05
CA ILE A 266 -3.42 -11.15 -11.74
C ILE A 266 -4.88 -11.25 -11.33
N GLU A 267 -5.13 -11.88 -10.20
CA GLU A 267 -6.44 -12.06 -9.59
C GLU A 267 -6.47 -11.30 -8.27
N ILE A 268 -7.41 -10.37 -8.10
CA ILE A 268 -7.63 -9.70 -6.82
C ILE A 268 -8.65 -10.50 -6.03
N ARG A 269 -8.27 -10.88 -4.83
CA ARG A 269 -9.07 -11.64 -3.87
C ARG A 269 -9.44 -10.77 -2.70
N THR A 270 -10.73 -10.70 -2.39
CA THR A 270 -11.23 -10.02 -1.21
C THR A 270 -11.24 -10.95 -0.01
N LEU A 271 -11.07 -10.37 1.18
CA LEU A 271 -11.28 -11.02 2.46
C LEU A 271 -12.69 -10.69 2.95
N GLY A 272 -13.41 -11.69 3.48
CA GLY A 272 -14.75 -11.50 4.06
C GLY A 272 -15.93 -11.72 3.13
N ALA A 273 -17.05 -11.04 3.41
CA ALA A 273 -18.38 -11.38 2.92
C ALA A 273 -18.69 -11.06 1.45
N LEU A 274 -17.86 -10.34 0.75
CA LEU A 274 -17.91 -10.33 -0.71
C LEU A 274 -17.44 -11.71 -1.18
N GLU A 275 -18.38 -12.64 -1.21
CA GLU A 275 -18.12 -14.02 -1.62
C GLU A 275 -17.24 -14.06 -2.84
N SER A 276 -15.99 -14.48 -2.62
CA SER A 276 -15.09 -15.06 -3.62
C SER A 276 -15.15 -14.46 -5.04
N GLY A 277 -15.31 -13.15 -5.15
CA GLY A 277 -15.14 -12.48 -6.44
C GLY A 277 -13.69 -12.63 -6.86
N ARG A 278 -13.46 -13.41 -7.91
CA ARG A 278 -12.19 -13.41 -8.63
C ARG A 278 -12.23 -12.24 -9.58
N PHE A 279 -11.62 -11.14 -9.17
CA PHE A 279 -11.59 -9.94 -9.98
C PHE A 279 -10.25 -9.83 -10.70
N THR A 280 -10.23 -9.30 -11.92
CA THR A 280 -9.02 -8.73 -12.49
C THR A 280 -8.73 -7.39 -11.79
N PRO A 281 -7.49 -6.86 -11.84
CA PRO A 281 -7.21 -5.54 -11.28
C PRO A 281 -8.17 -4.45 -11.80
N ALA A 282 -8.45 -4.44 -13.10
CA ALA A 282 -9.36 -3.48 -13.71
C ALA A 282 -10.80 -3.59 -13.18
N THR A 283 -11.35 -4.82 -13.12
CA THR A 283 -12.72 -5.02 -12.64
C THR A 283 -12.85 -4.74 -11.14
N PHE A 284 -11.84 -5.01 -10.33
CA PHE A 284 -11.86 -4.68 -8.91
C PHE A 284 -11.73 -3.17 -8.69
N ARG A 285 -10.91 -2.48 -9.49
CA ARG A 285 -10.85 -1.00 -9.49
C ARG A 285 -12.23 -0.40 -9.72
N ASP A 286 -12.98 -0.89 -10.69
CA ASP A 286 -14.30 -0.38 -11.02
C ASP A 286 -15.28 -0.58 -9.86
N VAL A 287 -15.26 -1.75 -9.19
CA VAL A 287 -16.05 -2.01 -7.98
C VAL A 287 -15.63 -1.07 -6.84
N HIS A 288 -14.35 -0.95 -6.60
CA HIS A 288 -13.82 -0.07 -5.54
C HIS A 288 -14.14 1.41 -5.79
N GLU A 289 -14.05 1.88 -7.02
CA GLU A 289 -14.38 3.27 -7.39
C GLU A 289 -15.88 3.55 -7.29
N TYR A 290 -16.73 2.58 -7.59
CA TYR A 290 -18.18 2.73 -7.48
C TYR A 290 -18.64 2.81 -6.01
N ASP A 291 -18.15 1.92 -5.16
CA ASP A 291 -18.62 1.80 -3.77
C ASP A 291 -17.93 2.78 -2.79
N ALA A 292 -16.62 2.96 -2.93
CA ALA A 292 -15.81 3.80 -2.05
C ALA A 292 -15.42 5.15 -2.69
N GLY A 293 -15.32 5.19 -4.01
CA GLY A 293 -14.55 6.22 -4.71
C GLY A 293 -15.19 7.58 -4.78
N SER A 294 -16.52 7.68 -4.82
CA SER A 294 -17.16 8.99 -5.05
C SER A 294 -17.27 9.84 -3.80
N PHE A 295 -17.53 9.24 -2.65
CA PHE A 295 -17.72 9.95 -1.40
C PHE A 295 -16.44 10.03 -0.57
N GLU A 296 -15.76 8.90 -0.36
CA GLU A 296 -14.50 8.86 0.40
C GLU A 296 -13.39 9.66 -0.28
N ARG A 297 -13.20 9.52 -1.59
CA ARG A 297 -12.23 10.31 -2.36
C ARG A 297 -12.49 11.81 -2.25
N LYS A 298 -13.74 12.24 -2.34
CA LYS A 298 -14.10 13.67 -2.20
C LYS A 298 -13.93 14.18 -0.77
N VAL A 299 -14.27 13.37 0.23
CA VAL A 299 -14.12 13.74 1.63
C VAL A 299 -12.65 13.68 2.04
N TRP A 300 -11.94 12.62 1.71
CA TRP A 300 -10.54 12.42 2.11
C TRP A 300 -9.57 13.36 1.42
N ASN A 301 -9.67 13.57 0.11
CA ASN A 301 -8.85 14.57 -0.60
C ASN A 301 -9.05 16.01 -0.08
N ARG A 302 -10.10 16.25 0.69
CA ARG A 302 -10.33 17.52 1.38
C ARG A 302 -9.83 17.53 2.83
N MET A 303 -9.58 16.36 3.41
CA MET A 303 -9.31 16.15 4.83
C MET A 303 -7.93 15.51 5.12
N ASP A 304 -7.12 15.27 4.11
CA ASP A 304 -5.86 14.52 4.21
C ASP A 304 -4.79 15.17 5.12
N THR A 305 -5.01 16.42 5.54
CA THR A 305 -4.20 17.06 6.56
C THR A 305 -5.06 17.89 7.51
N PRO A 306 -4.69 17.96 8.81
CA PRO A 306 -5.40 18.85 9.78
C PRO A 306 -5.47 20.30 9.30
N GLN A 307 -4.47 20.77 8.57
CA GLN A 307 -4.42 22.13 8.01
C GLN A 307 -5.44 22.34 6.89
N LYS A 308 -5.64 21.34 6.01
CA LYS A 308 -6.67 21.42 4.97
C LYS A 308 -8.07 21.34 5.56
N LEU A 309 -8.27 20.51 6.58
CA LEU A 309 -9.53 20.44 7.32
C LEU A 309 -9.85 21.78 8.00
N VAL A 310 -8.90 22.34 8.74
CA VAL A 310 -9.04 23.66 9.37
C VAL A 310 -9.31 24.74 8.31
N GLY A 311 -8.56 24.75 7.21
CA GLY A 311 -8.77 25.68 6.10
C GLY A 311 -10.15 25.55 5.45
N TRP A 312 -10.68 24.34 5.35
CA TRP A 312 -12.02 24.08 4.82
C TRP A 312 -13.11 24.49 5.80
N LEU A 313 -12.97 24.19 7.09
CA LEU A 313 -13.88 24.65 8.15
C LEU A 313 -13.92 26.17 8.25
N TRP A 314 -12.77 26.84 8.10
CA TRP A 314 -12.70 28.31 8.02
C TRP A 314 -13.45 28.86 6.80
N LYS A 315 -13.31 28.24 5.62
CA LYS A 315 -14.04 28.64 4.41
C LYS A 315 -15.54 28.45 4.54
N LEU A 316 -15.99 27.37 5.17
CA LEU A 316 -17.42 27.14 5.47
C LEU A 316 -17.93 28.12 6.51
N GLY A 317 -17.19 28.38 7.58
CA GLY A 317 -17.54 29.36 8.61
C GLY A 317 -17.63 30.79 8.05
N LEU A 318 -16.66 31.17 7.21
CA LEU A 318 -16.67 32.45 6.49
C LEU A 318 -17.86 32.54 5.51
N GLY A 319 -18.10 31.48 4.74
CA GLY A 319 -19.25 31.42 3.82
C GLY A 319 -20.59 31.55 4.52
N ALA A 320 -20.75 30.86 5.66
CA ALA A 320 -21.97 30.96 6.48
C ALA A 320 -22.12 32.34 7.13
N ALA A 321 -21.04 32.95 7.62
CA ALA A 321 -21.03 34.28 8.18
C ALA A 321 -21.36 35.36 7.13
N LEU A 322 -20.77 35.29 5.95
CA LEU A 322 -21.04 36.20 4.83
C LEU A 322 -22.47 36.01 4.29
N GLY A 323 -22.94 34.77 4.16
CA GLY A 323 -24.31 34.47 3.78
C GLY A 323 -25.33 35.00 4.79
N GLY A 324 -25.06 34.81 6.09
CA GLY A 324 -25.90 35.36 7.18
C GLY A 324 -25.93 36.88 7.20
N ALA A 325 -24.77 37.53 6.99
CA ALA A 325 -24.69 38.99 6.90
C ALA A 325 -25.45 39.55 5.68
N LEU A 326 -25.38 38.88 4.53
CA LEU A 326 -26.11 39.28 3.31
C LEU A 326 -27.62 39.14 3.50
N ILE A 327 -28.07 38.03 4.06
CA ILE A 327 -29.50 37.81 4.39
C ILE A 327 -29.98 38.84 5.40
N GLY A 328 -29.20 39.13 6.44
CA GLY A 328 -29.51 40.17 7.42
C GLY A 328 -29.62 41.56 6.80
N ALA A 329 -28.69 41.91 5.90
CA ALA A 329 -28.74 43.20 5.19
C ALA A 329 -29.96 43.33 4.26
N VAL A 330 -30.28 42.25 3.53
CA VAL A 330 -31.48 42.22 2.66
C VAL A 330 -32.78 42.34 3.47
N LEU A 331 -32.88 41.59 4.57
CA LEU A 331 -34.04 41.68 5.46
C LEU A 331 -34.18 43.07 6.07
N THR A 332 -33.09 43.68 6.53
CA THR A 332 -33.10 45.05 7.07
C THR A 332 -33.51 46.07 6.02
N TRP A 333 -33.03 45.89 4.78
CA TRP A 333 -33.41 46.77 3.67
C TRP A 333 -34.91 46.66 3.30
N ILE A 334 -35.44 45.40 3.28
CA ILE A 334 -36.88 45.16 3.03
C ILE A 334 -37.74 45.77 4.13
N LEU A 335 -37.35 45.60 5.40
CA LEU A 335 -38.09 46.14 6.53
C LEU A 335 -38.08 47.67 6.55
N ARG A 336 -36.98 48.33 6.20
CA ARG A 336 -36.87 49.78 6.07
C ARG A 336 -37.66 50.38 4.90
N ARG A 337 -38.02 49.62 3.90
CA ARG A 337 -38.86 50.07 2.79
C ARG A 337 -40.35 49.90 3.03
N ARG A 338 -40.72 49.16 4.08
CA ARG A 338 -42.13 48.95 4.47
C ARG A 338 -42.58 49.81 5.66
N ALA A 339 -41.68 50.55 6.29
CA ALA A 339 -41.94 51.61 7.28
C ALA A 339 -41.80 52.97 6.59
#